data_1127f5c94763a1bcafaec6301254bcb0
#
_entry.id   1127f5c94763a1bcafaec6301254bcb0
#
_cell.length_a   1.000
_cell.length_b   1.000
_cell.length_c   1.000
_cell.angle_alpha   90.00
_cell.angle_beta   90.00
_cell.angle_gamma   90.00
#
_symmetry.space_group_name_H-M   'P 1'
#
loop_
_entity.id
_entity.type
_entity.pdbx_description
1 polymer ?
#
loop_
_entity_poly.entity_id
_entity_poly.type
_entity_poly.pdbx_seq_one_letter_code
_entity_poly.pdbx_strand_id
1 'polypeptide(L)'
;FRIAFKSFWKKEYGELLNDKEVQEIISILEVECYESKNKIQRNHRIYTKGRMLIYQLNTDNNTSVRIEDGECEIEETPDFMFYTDRNFKNQVEPDLNVMPEELLPYIRKHFNVKDEDDVILISILIVSSMLGMNFNHPVILIQGEKGSGKSECLKKLEMIIDPKDSGICAYTSNKEAIVLRLSKSYFTCFDNVSFISKAISD
;
A
#
# COMPACT_ATOMS: atom_id res chain seq x y z
N PHE A 1 -17.11 -10.57 -1.89
CA PHE A 1 -18.25 -9.65 -1.84
C PHE A 1 -19.57 -10.39 -1.56
N ARG A 2 -20.02 -11.35 -2.41
CA ARG A 2 -21.33 -12.03 -2.30
C ARG A 2 -21.58 -12.67 -0.91
N ILE A 3 -20.61 -13.41 -0.38
CA ILE A 3 -20.74 -14.05 0.94
C ILE A 3 -20.86 -13.00 2.04
N ALA A 4 -20.02 -11.97 2.01
CA ALA A 4 -20.05 -10.88 2.98
C ALA A 4 -21.40 -10.13 2.91
N PHE A 5 -21.90 -9.87 1.70
CA PHE A 5 -23.20 -9.23 1.50
C PHE A 5 -24.36 -10.07 2.05
N LYS A 6 -24.39 -11.38 1.78
CA LYS A 6 -25.39 -12.31 2.37
C LYS A 6 -25.32 -12.35 3.90
N SER A 7 -24.10 -12.34 4.45
CA SER A 7 -23.91 -12.33 5.90
C SER A 7 -24.42 -11.02 6.53
N PHE A 8 -24.09 -9.88 5.91
CA PHE A 8 -24.60 -8.57 6.32
C PHE A 8 -26.13 -8.55 6.27
N TRP A 9 -26.75 -8.95 5.13
CA TRP A 9 -28.19 -8.96 4.96
C TRP A 9 -28.90 -9.82 6.00
N LYS A 10 -28.38 -11.03 6.24
CA LYS A 10 -28.92 -11.92 7.28
C LYS A 10 -28.85 -11.28 8.68
N LYS A 11 -27.77 -10.55 8.97
CA LYS A 11 -27.61 -9.89 10.27
C LYS A 11 -28.59 -8.75 10.45
N GLU A 12 -28.81 -7.94 9.42
CA GLU A 12 -29.64 -6.73 9.48
C GLU A 12 -31.13 -7.02 9.36
N TYR A 13 -31.50 -7.96 8.47
CA TYR A 13 -32.90 -8.21 8.12
C TYR A 13 -33.43 -9.61 8.53
N GLY A 14 -32.59 -10.47 9.07
CA GLY A 14 -32.95 -11.81 9.53
C GLY A 14 -33.17 -12.86 8.43
N GLU A 15 -33.10 -12.47 7.15
CA GLU A 15 -33.37 -13.32 5.99
C GLU A 15 -32.10 -13.67 5.22
N LEU A 16 -32.12 -14.83 4.56
CA LEU A 16 -30.98 -15.27 3.76
C LEU A 16 -31.33 -15.13 2.26
N LEU A 17 -30.63 -14.22 1.58
CA LEU A 17 -30.78 -14.06 0.14
C LEU A 17 -30.24 -15.27 -0.64
N ASN A 18 -30.96 -15.69 -1.68
CA ASN A 18 -30.44 -16.65 -2.65
C ASN A 18 -29.49 -15.96 -3.65
N ASP A 19 -28.81 -16.74 -4.50
CA ASP A 19 -27.80 -16.20 -5.42
C ASP A 19 -28.40 -15.29 -6.50
N LYS A 20 -29.65 -15.54 -6.91
CA LYS A 20 -30.34 -14.73 -7.91
C LYS A 20 -30.71 -13.37 -7.35
N GLU A 21 -31.27 -13.32 -6.16
CA GLU A 21 -31.60 -12.07 -5.46
C GLU A 21 -30.35 -11.20 -5.23
N VAL A 22 -29.25 -11.81 -4.80
CA VAL A 22 -27.97 -11.11 -4.65
C VAL A 22 -27.51 -10.52 -5.98
N GLN A 23 -27.62 -11.26 -7.08
CA GLN A 23 -27.22 -10.78 -8.40
C GLN A 23 -28.10 -9.63 -8.90
N GLU A 24 -29.41 -9.69 -8.67
CA GLU A 24 -30.36 -8.64 -9.01
C GLU A 24 -30.03 -7.33 -8.24
N ILE A 25 -29.81 -7.44 -6.92
CA ILE A 25 -29.43 -6.29 -6.09
C ILE A 25 -28.09 -5.68 -6.55
N ILE A 26 -27.08 -6.51 -6.82
CA ILE A 26 -25.79 -6.05 -7.33
C ILE A 26 -25.97 -5.28 -8.64
N SER A 27 -26.78 -5.79 -9.56
CA SER A 27 -27.02 -5.15 -10.85
C SER A 27 -27.71 -3.78 -10.70
N ILE A 28 -28.64 -3.65 -9.77
CA ILE A 28 -29.28 -2.36 -9.44
C ILE A 28 -28.22 -1.37 -8.89
N LEU A 29 -27.43 -1.81 -7.91
CA LEU A 29 -26.37 -0.98 -7.33
C LEU A 29 -25.31 -0.57 -8.35
N GLU A 30 -24.96 -1.44 -9.31
CA GLU A 30 -24.04 -1.11 -10.40
C GLU A 30 -24.61 0.01 -11.30
N VAL A 31 -25.89 -0.01 -11.61
CA VAL A 31 -26.55 1.06 -12.38
C VAL A 31 -26.56 2.36 -11.57
N GLU A 32 -26.98 2.33 -10.32
CA GLU A 32 -26.99 3.51 -9.45
C GLU A 32 -25.59 4.12 -9.28
N CYS A 33 -24.56 3.26 -9.10
CA CYS A 33 -23.16 3.71 -9.03
C CYS A 33 -22.70 4.35 -10.35
N TYR A 34 -23.10 3.80 -11.50
CA TYR A 34 -22.77 4.35 -12.80
C TYR A 34 -23.43 5.71 -13.05
N GLU A 35 -24.69 5.87 -12.64
CA GLU A 35 -25.45 7.11 -12.77
C GLU A 35 -25.05 8.17 -11.72
N SER A 36 -24.45 7.72 -10.61
CA SER A 36 -23.95 8.63 -9.58
C SER A 36 -22.87 9.56 -10.12
N LYS A 37 -23.03 10.85 -9.86
CA LYS A 37 -21.99 11.85 -10.16
C LYS A 37 -20.86 11.87 -9.15
N ASN A 38 -21.02 11.19 -8.03
CA ASN A 38 -20.02 11.10 -6.96
C ASN A 38 -18.96 10.09 -7.34
N LYS A 39 -17.82 10.57 -7.82
CA LYS A 39 -16.63 9.74 -8.03
C LYS A 39 -15.78 9.76 -6.77
N ILE A 40 -15.66 8.63 -6.12
CA ILE A 40 -14.76 8.46 -4.98
C ILE A 40 -13.41 8.00 -5.54
N GLN A 41 -12.37 8.75 -5.25
CA GLN A 41 -11.01 8.34 -5.57
C GLN A 41 -10.62 7.18 -4.63
N ARG A 42 -10.20 6.06 -5.21
CA ARG A 42 -9.64 4.95 -4.44
C ARG A 42 -8.16 5.21 -4.20
N ASN A 43 -7.76 5.11 -2.97
CA ASN A 43 -6.37 5.29 -2.57
C ASN A 43 -5.81 3.95 -2.13
N HIS A 44 -4.52 3.71 -2.42
CA HIS A 44 -3.80 2.58 -1.86
C HIS A 44 -3.01 3.08 -0.67
N ARG A 45 -3.09 2.44 0.47
CA ARG A 45 -2.30 2.68 1.67
C ARG A 45 -2.20 4.15 2.13
N ILE A 46 -1.95 5.09 1.22
CA ILE A 46 -1.70 6.50 1.52
C ILE A 46 -2.65 7.39 0.71
N TYR A 47 -3.26 8.35 1.39
CA TYR A 47 -4.03 9.45 0.81
C TYR A 47 -3.38 10.77 1.16
N THR A 48 -3.31 11.68 0.19
CA THR A 48 -2.79 13.04 0.42
C THR A 48 -3.71 14.08 -0.20
N LYS A 49 -3.94 15.19 0.54
CA LYS A 49 -4.68 16.35 0.07
C LYS A 49 -4.13 17.62 0.70
N GLY A 50 -3.50 18.46 -0.12
CA GLY A 50 -2.83 19.65 0.39
C GLY A 50 -1.68 19.28 1.33
N ARG A 51 -1.78 19.66 2.60
CA ARG A 51 -0.77 19.35 3.65
C ARG A 51 -1.15 18.14 4.51
N MET A 52 -2.30 17.56 4.27
CA MET A 52 -2.78 16.39 5.00
C MET A 52 -2.31 15.10 4.31
N LEU A 53 -1.79 14.19 5.10
CA LEU A 53 -1.44 12.83 4.72
C LEU A 53 -2.16 11.86 5.66
N ILE A 54 -2.76 10.81 5.09
CA ILE A 54 -3.37 9.73 5.85
C ILE A 54 -2.75 8.41 5.39
N TYR A 55 -2.20 7.66 6.35
CA TYR A 55 -1.64 6.34 6.14
C TYR A 55 -2.54 5.29 6.79
N GLN A 56 -3.07 4.35 6.00
CA GLN A 56 -3.93 3.27 6.50
C GLN A 56 -3.12 2.24 7.28
N LEU A 57 -3.44 2.06 8.56
CA LEU A 57 -2.81 1.06 9.43
C LEU A 57 -3.53 -0.28 9.35
N ASN A 58 -4.83 -0.28 9.58
CA ASN A 58 -5.61 -1.50 9.78
C ASN A 58 -6.94 -1.41 9.06
N THR A 59 -7.33 -2.51 8.38
CA THR A 59 -8.58 -2.63 7.64
C THR A 59 -9.72 -3.19 8.48
N ASP A 60 -9.44 -3.90 9.55
CA ASP A 60 -10.45 -4.58 10.36
C ASP A 60 -11.22 -3.58 11.23
N ASN A 61 -10.50 -2.62 11.81
CA ASN A 61 -11.04 -1.52 12.60
C ASN A 61 -10.95 -0.15 11.90
N ASN A 62 -10.49 -0.13 10.64
CA ASN A 62 -10.36 1.06 9.80
C ASN A 62 -9.53 2.19 10.46
N THR A 63 -8.44 1.84 11.16
CA THR A 63 -7.54 2.82 11.76
C THR A 63 -6.50 3.34 10.79
N SER A 64 -6.15 4.61 10.93
CA SER A 64 -5.18 5.32 10.11
C SER A 64 -4.34 6.28 10.95
N VAL A 65 -3.16 6.61 10.45
CA VAL A 65 -2.37 7.73 10.94
C VAL A 65 -2.69 8.95 10.09
N ARG A 66 -3.10 10.03 10.72
CA ARG A 66 -3.24 11.35 10.11
C ARG A 66 -2.05 12.22 10.45
N ILE A 67 -1.46 12.82 9.44
CA ILE A 67 -0.40 13.82 9.58
C ILE A 67 -0.87 15.09 8.90
N GLU A 68 -0.99 16.18 9.65
CA GLU A 68 -1.42 17.48 9.14
C GLU A 68 -0.75 18.60 9.92
N ASP A 69 -0.16 19.57 9.21
CA ASP A 69 0.48 20.75 9.79
C ASP A 69 1.55 20.45 10.87
N GLY A 70 2.19 19.28 10.78
CA GLY A 70 3.24 18.84 11.71
C GLY A 70 2.72 18.07 12.93
N GLU A 71 1.41 17.91 13.05
CA GLU A 71 0.79 17.05 14.05
C GLU A 71 0.55 15.66 13.48
N CYS A 72 0.64 14.65 14.34
CA CYS A 72 0.45 13.24 13.98
C CYS A 72 -0.50 12.60 15.01
N GLU A 73 -1.58 12.02 14.51
CA GLU A 73 -2.59 11.36 15.35
C GLU A 73 -3.06 10.04 14.73
N ILE A 74 -3.53 9.12 15.57
CA ILE A 74 -4.19 7.89 15.12
C ILE A 74 -5.68 8.14 15.18
N GLU A 75 -6.36 8.00 14.03
CA GLU A 75 -7.80 8.16 13.91
C GLU A 75 -8.49 6.84 13.57
N GLU A 76 -9.69 6.64 14.09
CA GLU A 76 -10.57 5.55 13.73
C GLU A 76 -11.58 6.03 12.67
N THR A 77 -11.84 5.16 11.70
CA THR A 77 -12.88 5.39 10.68
C THR A 77 -12.71 6.69 9.89
N PRO A 78 -11.56 6.90 9.22
CA PRO A 78 -11.37 8.09 8.41
C PRO A 78 -12.39 8.15 7.26
N ASP A 79 -12.82 9.35 6.90
CA ASP A 79 -13.77 9.61 5.78
C ASP A 79 -13.21 9.30 4.40
N PHE A 80 -12.16 8.50 4.33
CA PHE A 80 -11.44 8.17 3.09
C PHE A 80 -11.57 6.70 2.75
N MET A 81 -11.76 6.42 1.47
CA MET A 81 -11.82 5.05 0.98
C MET A 81 -10.45 4.59 0.51
N PHE A 82 -9.96 3.53 1.15
CA PHE A 82 -8.76 2.81 0.73
C PHE A 82 -9.13 1.54 -0.04
N TYR A 83 -8.35 1.24 -1.07
CA TYR A 83 -8.41 -0.04 -1.76
C TYR A 83 -7.56 -1.05 -1.01
N THR A 84 -8.18 -2.13 -0.60
CA THR A 84 -7.49 -3.26 0.01
C THR A 84 -7.75 -4.52 -0.81
N ASP A 85 -6.70 -5.26 -1.12
CA ASP A 85 -6.82 -6.57 -1.72
C ASP A 85 -6.57 -7.67 -0.67
N ARG A 86 -6.58 -8.93 -1.11
CA ARG A 86 -6.37 -10.08 -0.21
C ARG A 86 -4.94 -10.17 0.35
N ASN A 87 -4.00 -9.48 -0.26
CA ASN A 87 -2.60 -9.47 0.15
C ASN A 87 -2.26 -8.30 1.09
N PHE A 88 -3.22 -7.41 1.32
CA PHE A 88 -3.04 -6.31 2.25
C PHE A 88 -2.78 -6.84 3.66
N LYS A 89 -1.74 -6.32 4.28
CA LYS A 89 -1.38 -6.65 5.67
C LYS A 89 -1.49 -5.40 6.52
N ASN A 90 -2.08 -5.57 7.70
CA ASN A 90 -2.15 -4.49 8.67
C ASN A 90 -0.75 -4.06 9.10
N GLN A 91 -0.55 -2.75 9.28
CA GLN A 91 0.65 -2.18 9.84
C GLN A 91 0.52 -2.08 11.36
N VAL A 92 1.64 -2.12 12.06
CA VAL A 92 1.67 -1.85 13.50
C VAL A 92 1.45 -0.36 13.75
N GLU A 93 0.83 -0.04 14.88
CA GLU A 93 0.69 1.35 15.31
C GLU A 93 2.07 1.98 15.52
N PRO A 94 2.31 3.20 15.01
CA PRO A 94 3.56 3.89 15.21
C PRO A 94 3.69 4.38 16.65
N ASP A 95 4.91 4.36 17.16
CA ASP A 95 5.25 5.10 18.37
C ASP A 95 5.42 6.61 18.01
N LEU A 96 4.46 7.42 18.39
CA LEU A 96 4.46 8.85 18.09
C LEU A 96 5.50 9.66 18.90
N ASN A 97 6.20 9.03 19.87
CA ASN A 97 7.24 9.66 20.66
C ASN A 97 8.66 9.50 20.08
N VAL A 98 8.80 8.71 19.00
CA VAL A 98 10.07 8.51 18.31
C VAL A 98 10.50 9.79 17.59
N MET A 99 11.74 10.20 17.80
CA MET A 99 12.29 11.41 17.20
C MET A 99 12.80 11.16 15.77
N PRO A 100 12.66 12.13 14.84
CA PRO A 100 13.10 11.99 13.45
C PRO A 100 14.57 11.60 13.29
N GLU A 101 15.42 12.01 14.24
CA GLU A 101 16.86 11.72 14.26
C GLU A 101 17.18 10.23 14.40
N GLU A 102 16.19 9.43 14.87
CA GLU A 102 16.36 7.97 15.04
C GLU A 102 16.28 7.20 13.71
N LEU A 103 15.78 7.80 12.64
CA LEU A 103 15.62 7.13 11.34
C LEU A 103 16.96 6.62 10.78
N LEU A 104 17.99 7.45 10.75
CA LEU A 104 19.30 7.03 10.21
C LEU A 104 19.97 5.94 11.05
N PRO A 105 20.02 6.03 12.41
CA PRO A 105 20.45 4.92 13.27
C PRO A 105 19.65 3.63 13.04
N TYR A 106 18.35 3.73 12.87
CA TYR A 106 17.50 2.58 12.58
C TYR A 106 17.90 1.89 11.26
N ILE A 107 18.09 2.68 10.19
CA ILE A 107 18.51 2.14 8.88
C ILE A 107 19.87 1.46 8.99
N ARG A 108 20.88 2.10 9.62
CA ARG A 108 22.22 1.50 9.83
C ARG A 108 22.14 0.17 10.57
N LYS A 109 21.25 0.05 11.55
CA LYS A 109 21.09 -1.16 12.35
C LYS A 109 20.41 -2.30 11.59
N HIS A 110 19.43 -1.99 10.76
CA HIS A 110 18.53 -2.99 10.19
C HIS A 110 18.77 -3.30 8.71
N PHE A 111 19.46 -2.43 7.98
CA PHE A 111 19.79 -2.64 6.58
C PHE A 111 21.28 -2.97 6.41
N ASN A 112 21.58 -3.96 5.58
CA ASN A 112 22.97 -4.32 5.27
C ASN A 112 23.52 -3.40 4.17
N VAL A 113 23.82 -2.16 4.51
CA VAL A 113 24.39 -1.14 3.64
C VAL A 113 25.82 -0.80 4.07
N LYS A 114 26.67 -0.46 3.13
CA LYS A 114 28.09 -0.24 3.38
C LYS A 114 28.43 1.24 3.63
N ASP A 115 27.81 2.10 2.88
CA ASP A 115 28.17 3.51 2.80
C ASP A 115 27.07 4.40 3.40
N GLU A 116 27.47 5.56 3.93
CA GLU A 116 26.52 6.55 4.45
C GLU A 116 25.58 7.08 3.36
N ASP A 117 26.04 7.17 2.12
CA ASP A 117 25.21 7.57 0.99
C ASP A 117 24.06 6.58 0.77
N ASP A 118 24.29 5.27 0.93
CA ASP A 118 23.24 4.25 0.84
C ASP A 118 22.22 4.40 1.98
N VAL A 119 22.67 4.73 3.19
CA VAL A 119 21.76 5.00 4.35
C VAL A 119 20.85 6.20 4.02
N ILE A 120 21.43 7.26 3.48
CA ILE A 120 20.68 8.46 3.08
C ILE A 120 19.70 8.13 1.95
N LEU A 121 20.11 7.38 0.92
CA LEU A 121 19.23 6.98 -0.18
C LEU A 121 18.05 6.15 0.28
N ILE A 122 18.25 5.20 1.20
CA ILE A 122 17.16 4.41 1.78
C ILE A 122 16.23 5.30 2.60
N SER A 123 16.77 6.24 3.38
CA SER A 123 15.95 7.17 4.16
C SER A 123 15.07 8.06 3.26
N ILE A 124 15.67 8.59 2.18
CA ILE A 124 14.95 9.38 1.18
C ILE A 124 13.86 8.56 0.52
N LEU A 125 14.13 7.29 0.15
CA LEU A 125 13.13 6.40 -0.43
C LEU A 125 11.96 6.19 0.53
N ILE A 126 12.22 5.87 1.80
CA ILE A 126 11.17 5.65 2.79
C ILE A 126 10.34 6.91 2.97
N VAL A 127 10.95 8.04 3.24
CA VAL A 127 10.25 9.32 3.46
C VAL A 127 9.48 9.75 2.22
N SER A 128 10.11 9.72 1.03
CA SER A 128 9.44 10.12 -0.22
C SER A 128 8.27 9.18 -0.56
N SER A 129 8.38 7.89 -0.25
CA SER A 129 7.28 6.94 -0.45
C SER A 129 6.06 7.27 0.41
N MET A 130 6.20 7.99 1.51
CA MET A 130 5.08 8.43 2.35
C MET A 130 4.37 9.70 1.83
N LEU A 131 4.89 10.36 0.78
CA LEU A 131 4.31 11.62 0.27
C LEU A 131 3.06 11.43 -0.62
N GLY A 132 2.60 10.20 -0.83
CA GLY A 132 1.38 9.88 -1.58
C GLY A 132 1.55 9.89 -3.10
N MET A 133 0.48 9.56 -3.81
CA MET A 133 0.49 9.30 -5.27
C MET A 133 0.70 10.55 -6.14
N ASN A 134 0.58 11.74 -5.58
CA ASN A 134 0.77 13.00 -6.32
C ASN A 134 2.24 13.43 -6.41
N PHE A 135 3.14 12.64 -5.88
CA PHE A 135 4.57 12.89 -5.86
C PHE A 135 5.33 11.91 -6.78
N ASN A 136 6.37 12.38 -7.45
CA ASN A 136 7.22 11.50 -8.26
C ASN A 136 8.14 10.69 -7.34
N HIS A 137 7.84 9.42 -7.17
CA HIS A 137 8.62 8.53 -6.32
C HIS A 137 9.90 8.07 -6.99
N PRO A 138 11.02 8.05 -6.26
CA PRO A 138 12.26 7.47 -6.77
C PRO A 138 12.11 5.94 -6.92
N VAL A 139 12.78 5.40 -7.93
CA VAL A 139 12.96 3.96 -8.09
C VAL A 139 14.35 3.60 -7.60
N ILE A 140 14.43 2.67 -6.65
CA ILE A 140 15.71 2.17 -6.14
C ILE A 140 16.11 0.88 -6.86
N LEU A 141 17.37 0.80 -7.26
CA LEU A 141 17.99 -0.41 -7.79
C LEU A 141 19.03 -0.92 -6.79
N ILE A 142 18.78 -2.10 -6.20
CA ILE A 142 19.69 -2.71 -5.25
C ILE A 142 20.57 -3.73 -5.97
N GLN A 143 21.88 -3.50 -5.96
CA GLN A 143 22.87 -4.37 -6.58
C GLN A 143 23.81 -4.98 -5.52
N GLY A 144 24.38 -6.13 -5.83
CA GLY A 144 25.34 -6.80 -4.97
C GLY A 144 25.47 -8.29 -5.30
N GLU A 145 26.45 -8.95 -4.71
CA GLU A 145 26.72 -10.38 -4.88
C GLU A 145 25.59 -11.27 -4.38
N LYS A 146 25.58 -12.53 -4.78
CA LYS A 146 24.65 -13.52 -4.26
C LYS A 146 24.86 -13.68 -2.74
N GLY A 147 23.77 -13.62 -1.98
CA GLY A 147 23.83 -13.74 -0.51
C GLY A 147 24.09 -12.42 0.22
N SER A 148 24.20 -11.27 -0.47
CA SER A 148 24.44 -9.96 0.17
C SER A 148 23.22 -9.35 0.88
N GLY A 149 22.08 -10.03 0.93
CA GLY A 149 20.90 -9.55 1.67
C GLY A 149 19.96 -8.65 0.84
N LYS A 150 20.08 -8.58 -0.49
CA LYS A 150 19.23 -7.74 -1.36
C LYS A 150 17.74 -7.99 -1.15
N SER A 151 17.33 -9.26 -1.25
CA SER A 151 15.92 -9.65 -1.07
C SER A 151 15.43 -9.35 0.35
N GLU A 152 16.30 -9.44 1.35
CA GLU A 152 15.97 -9.07 2.73
C GLU A 152 15.78 -7.54 2.87
N CYS A 153 16.61 -6.75 2.20
CA CYS A 153 16.46 -5.30 2.13
C CYS A 153 15.10 -4.92 1.50
N LEU A 154 14.74 -5.54 0.36
CA LEU A 154 13.46 -5.31 -0.30
C LEU A 154 12.27 -5.68 0.59
N LYS A 155 12.34 -6.81 1.32
CA LYS A 155 11.30 -7.22 2.29
C LYS A 155 11.10 -6.19 3.39
N LYS A 156 12.18 -5.66 3.94
CA LYS A 156 12.12 -4.64 5.00
C LYS A 156 11.50 -3.35 4.49
N LEU A 157 11.87 -2.91 3.29
CA LEU A 157 11.25 -1.75 2.65
C LEU A 157 9.74 -1.97 2.43
N GLU A 158 9.35 -3.13 1.90
CA GLU A 158 7.93 -3.47 1.72
C GLU A 158 7.18 -3.50 3.06
N MET A 159 7.76 -4.10 4.09
CA MET A 159 7.15 -4.14 5.44
C MET A 159 6.98 -2.76 6.07
N ILE A 160 7.87 -1.82 5.79
CA ILE A 160 7.80 -0.45 6.32
C ILE A 160 6.76 0.37 5.55
N ILE A 161 6.76 0.29 4.21
CA ILE A 161 5.99 1.21 3.36
C ILE A 161 4.59 0.66 3.06
N ASP A 162 4.48 -0.61 2.66
CA ASP A 162 3.23 -1.24 2.21
C ASP A 162 3.25 -2.75 2.47
N PRO A 163 3.12 -3.19 3.74
CA PRO A 163 3.21 -4.60 4.11
C PRO A 163 2.14 -5.45 3.42
N LYS A 164 2.58 -6.63 2.90
CA LYS A 164 1.75 -7.59 2.16
C LYS A 164 2.07 -9.02 2.54
N ASP A 165 1.09 -9.90 2.36
CA ASP A 165 1.29 -11.34 2.55
C ASP A 165 2.03 -11.99 1.38
N SER A 166 1.85 -11.50 0.16
CA SER A 166 2.50 -12.05 -1.04
C SER A 166 4.00 -11.78 -1.14
N GLY A 167 4.50 -10.79 -0.39
CA GLY A 167 5.91 -10.41 -0.40
C GLY A 167 6.43 -9.95 -1.76
N ILE A 168 7.74 -10.08 -1.96
CA ILE A 168 8.44 -9.62 -3.15
C ILE A 168 7.99 -10.40 -4.40
N CYS A 169 7.76 -9.67 -5.49
CA CYS A 169 7.36 -10.26 -6.76
C CYS A 169 8.57 -10.70 -7.59
N ALA A 170 8.50 -11.87 -8.23
CA ALA A 170 9.44 -12.18 -9.29
C ALA A 170 9.22 -11.23 -10.47
N TYR A 171 10.32 -10.72 -11.04
CA TYR A 171 10.26 -9.90 -12.23
C TYR A 171 9.74 -10.69 -13.45
N THR A 172 8.98 -10.05 -14.30
CA THR A 172 8.50 -10.58 -15.58
C THR A 172 8.66 -9.53 -16.67
N SER A 173 8.94 -9.97 -17.90
CA SER A 173 8.96 -9.08 -19.07
C SER A 173 7.57 -8.76 -19.64
N ASN A 174 6.51 -9.37 -19.11
CA ASN A 174 5.14 -9.10 -19.54
C ASN A 174 4.65 -7.77 -18.95
N LYS A 175 4.47 -6.77 -19.83
CA LYS A 175 4.04 -5.41 -19.46
C LYS A 175 2.69 -5.40 -18.74
N GLU A 176 1.71 -6.18 -19.22
CA GLU A 176 0.38 -6.25 -18.61
C GLU A 176 0.42 -6.80 -17.18
N ALA A 177 1.24 -7.83 -16.97
CA ALA A 177 1.43 -8.42 -15.64
C ALA A 177 2.09 -7.43 -14.66
N ILE A 178 3.05 -6.63 -15.14
CA ILE A 178 3.69 -5.56 -14.34
C ILE A 178 2.66 -4.48 -14.00
N VAL A 179 1.94 -3.96 -15.00
CA VAL A 179 0.92 -2.93 -14.80
C VAL A 179 -0.17 -3.41 -13.82
N LEU A 180 -0.62 -4.66 -13.97
CA LEU A 180 -1.60 -5.25 -13.05
C LEU A 180 -1.08 -5.33 -11.62
N ARG A 181 0.21 -5.62 -11.40
CA ARG A 181 0.81 -5.63 -10.06
C ARG A 181 0.92 -4.23 -9.47
N LEU A 182 1.41 -3.27 -10.26
CA LEU A 182 1.52 -1.88 -9.85
C LEU A 182 0.16 -1.26 -9.52
N SER A 183 -0.90 -1.63 -10.26
CA SER A 183 -2.26 -1.13 -10.01
C SER A 183 -2.93 -1.68 -8.74
N LYS A 184 -2.35 -2.70 -8.11
CA LYS A 184 -2.90 -3.34 -6.90
C LYS A 184 -2.14 -3.01 -5.62
N SER A 185 -1.05 -2.28 -5.73
CA SER A 185 -0.12 -2.08 -4.62
C SER A 185 0.35 -0.63 -4.58
N TYR A 186 0.51 -0.09 -3.41
CA TYR A 186 1.13 1.22 -3.24
C TYR A 186 2.63 1.17 -3.50
N PHE A 187 3.31 0.18 -2.94
CA PHE A 187 4.74 -0.04 -3.11
C PHE A 187 4.99 -1.47 -3.61
N THR A 188 5.77 -1.63 -4.68
CA THR A 188 6.04 -2.93 -5.29
C THR A 188 7.54 -3.18 -5.42
N CYS A 189 7.98 -4.32 -4.89
CA CYS A 189 9.35 -4.80 -5.01
C CYS A 189 9.44 -5.94 -6.02
N PHE A 190 10.43 -5.88 -6.93
CA PHE A 190 10.76 -6.95 -7.85
C PHE A 190 12.13 -7.54 -7.52
N ASP A 191 12.22 -8.86 -7.42
CA ASP A 191 13.48 -9.58 -7.24
C ASP A 191 13.95 -10.23 -8.55
N ASN A 192 15.25 -10.49 -8.63
CA ASN A 192 15.89 -11.13 -9.78
C ASN A 192 15.69 -10.39 -11.12
N VAL A 193 15.76 -9.07 -11.08
CA VAL A 193 15.72 -8.24 -12.28
C VAL A 193 17.09 -8.31 -12.98
N SER A 194 17.21 -9.16 -14.00
CA SER A 194 18.45 -9.28 -14.80
C SER A 194 18.48 -8.33 -16.00
N PHE A 195 17.30 -7.92 -16.47
CA PHE A 195 17.16 -7.06 -17.66
C PHE A 195 15.79 -6.35 -17.62
N ILE A 196 15.78 -5.06 -17.90
CA ILE A 196 14.56 -4.28 -18.11
C ILE A 196 14.46 -3.99 -19.60
N SER A 197 13.41 -4.50 -20.26
CA SER A 197 13.22 -4.25 -21.68
C SER A 197 12.86 -2.79 -21.93
N LYS A 198 13.27 -2.26 -23.09
CA LYS A 198 12.99 -0.88 -23.50
C LYS A 198 11.48 -0.57 -23.47
N ALA A 199 10.63 -1.54 -23.83
CA ALA A 199 9.17 -1.40 -23.82
C ALA A 199 8.57 -1.22 -22.42
N ILE A 200 9.32 -1.47 -21.34
CA ILE A 200 8.91 -1.27 -19.95
C ILE A 200 9.53 0.00 -19.38
N SER A 201 10.67 0.43 -19.95
CA SER A 201 11.39 1.65 -19.56
C SER A 201 10.72 2.93 -20.11
N ASP A 202 10.03 2.81 -21.25
CA ASP A 202 9.26 3.87 -21.91
C ASP A 202 7.77 3.84 -21.43
#